data_465ddea7f22050135c24110e84296933
#
_entry.id   465ddea7f22050135c24110e84296933
#
_cell.length_a   1.000
_cell.length_b   1.000
_cell.length_c   1.000
_cell.angle_alpha   90.00
_cell.angle_beta   90.00
_cell.angle_gamma   90.00
#
_symmetry.space_group_name_H-M   'P 1'
#
loop_
_entity.id
_entity.type
_entity.pdbx_description
1 polymer ?
#
loop_
_entity_poly.entity_id
_entity_poly.type
_entity_poly.pdbx_seq_one_letter_code
_entity_poly.pdbx_strand_id
1 'polypeptide(L)'
;SGSDECYTNDSPPGPATPAGDPYFVAVGGVNFTEDAFGTLTSLTAVGDPIYTGFLSGGGVSTLYALPAYQAGIGNVIGSGRNSPDISLPGVDVAIYLGGGTVDADGTSWSSPAFVALLAEASQLHQATGFGYVNAAIYSTFASLGYSAFTDVTVGGNGAYAALPGYDQVTGIGTPKGYAFATAL
;
A
#
# COMPACT_ATOMS: atom_id res chain seq x y z
N SER A 1 -1.24 7.09 3.89
CA SER A 1 -2.31 6.32 4.50
C SER A 1 -3.62 6.62 3.79
N GLY A 2 -4.36 5.60 3.40
CA GLY A 2 -5.70 5.75 2.88
C GLY A 2 -6.65 6.20 3.99
N SER A 3 -7.73 6.87 3.63
CA SER A 3 -8.83 7.17 4.56
C SER A 3 -10.09 6.45 4.11
N ASP A 4 -11.06 6.36 5.00
CA ASP A 4 -12.37 5.74 4.78
C ASP A 4 -13.26 6.53 3.78
N GLU A 5 -12.70 7.48 3.05
CA GLU A 5 -13.44 8.38 2.16
C GLU A 5 -14.15 7.66 1.02
N CYS A 6 -13.79 6.42 0.72
CA CYS A 6 -14.57 5.60 -0.23
C CYS A 6 -15.98 5.26 0.25
N TYR A 7 -16.31 5.49 1.52
CA TYR A 7 -17.57 5.04 2.13
C TYR A 7 -18.56 6.15 2.46
N THR A 8 -18.20 7.40 2.33
CA THR A 8 -19.17 8.48 2.54
C THR A 8 -19.95 8.73 1.24
N ASN A 9 -21.28 8.59 1.31
CA ASN A 9 -22.21 8.81 0.19
C ASN A 9 -22.13 10.22 -0.43
N ASP A 10 -21.31 11.10 0.13
CA ASP A 10 -21.27 12.53 -0.21
C ASP A 10 -20.01 12.95 -1.00
N SER A 11 -19.05 12.05 -1.21
CA SER A 11 -17.85 12.36 -2.01
C SER A 11 -17.52 11.23 -2.98
N PRO A 12 -17.13 11.54 -4.22
CA PRO A 12 -16.67 10.52 -5.15
C PRO A 12 -15.44 9.81 -4.56
N PRO A 13 -15.33 8.47 -4.77
CA PRO A 13 -14.17 7.72 -4.27
C PRO A 13 -12.87 8.30 -4.84
N GLY A 14 -11.94 8.60 -3.95
CA GLY A 14 -10.65 9.19 -4.32
C GLY A 14 -9.65 9.13 -3.18
N PRO A 15 -8.37 9.34 -3.49
CA PRO A 15 -7.32 9.31 -2.47
C PRO A 15 -7.41 10.52 -1.54
N ALA A 16 -7.26 10.26 -0.25
CA ALA A 16 -7.14 11.31 0.75
C ALA A 16 -5.87 12.16 0.54
N THR A 17 -5.89 13.40 1.00
CA THR A 17 -4.70 14.23 1.11
C THR A 17 -3.90 13.83 2.36
N PRO A 18 -2.56 13.62 2.29
CA PRO A 18 -1.66 13.87 1.16
C PRO A 18 -1.47 12.67 0.19
N ALA A 19 -2.13 11.53 0.41
CA ALA A 19 -1.90 10.30 -0.39
C ALA A 19 -2.16 10.49 -1.90
N GLY A 20 -3.04 11.41 -2.26
CA GLY A 20 -3.29 11.78 -3.66
C GLY A 20 -2.20 12.61 -4.32
N ASP A 21 -1.24 13.16 -3.58
CA ASP A 21 -0.14 13.94 -4.11
C ASP A 21 0.95 13.03 -4.69
N PRO A 22 1.44 13.25 -5.93
CA PRO A 22 2.43 12.39 -6.57
C PRO A 22 3.81 12.40 -5.89
N TYR A 23 4.07 13.33 -4.99
CA TYR A 23 5.33 13.41 -4.22
C TYR A 23 5.31 12.61 -2.92
N PHE A 24 4.17 12.05 -2.54
CA PHE A 24 4.04 11.17 -1.38
C PHE A 24 3.84 9.72 -1.82
N VAL A 25 4.42 8.78 -1.08
CA VAL A 25 4.06 7.37 -1.23
C VAL A 25 2.74 7.12 -0.53
N ALA A 26 1.75 6.68 -1.27
CA ALA A 26 0.46 6.26 -0.73
C ALA A 26 0.55 4.79 -0.32
N VAL A 27 0.35 4.52 0.96
CA VAL A 27 0.42 3.17 1.52
C VAL A 27 -0.97 2.72 1.93
N GLY A 28 -1.47 1.68 1.29
CA GLY A 28 -2.71 1.00 1.62
C GLY A 28 -2.54 -0.03 2.73
N GLY A 29 -3.66 -0.61 3.16
CA GLY A 29 -3.70 -1.67 4.17
C GLY A 29 -4.06 -3.02 3.57
N VAL A 30 -3.41 -4.07 4.07
CA VAL A 30 -3.78 -5.46 3.81
C VAL A 30 -3.97 -6.21 5.12
N ASN A 31 -4.84 -7.20 5.08
CA ASN A 31 -4.93 -8.22 6.11
C ASN A 31 -4.14 -9.45 5.64
N PHE A 32 -3.41 -10.09 6.56
CA PHE A 32 -2.63 -11.27 6.27
C PHE A 32 -2.82 -12.32 7.36
N THR A 33 -2.64 -13.57 6.98
CA THR A 33 -2.58 -14.68 7.93
C THR A 33 -1.32 -15.49 7.66
N GLU A 34 -0.75 -16.04 8.72
CA GLU A 34 0.44 -16.88 8.68
C GLU A 34 0.15 -18.24 9.34
N ASP A 35 0.89 -19.24 8.95
CA ASP A 35 0.90 -20.52 9.64
C ASP A 35 1.79 -20.45 10.91
N ALA A 36 1.84 -21.57 11.65
CA ALA A 36 2.65 -21.67 12.88
C ALA A 36 4.16 -21.51 12.65
N PHE A 37 4.61 -21.47 11.40
CA PHE A 37 6.02 -21.31 11.00
C PHE A 37 6.30 -19.90 10.46
N GLY A 38 5.31 -18.99 10.46
CA GLY A 38 5.43 -17.65 9.91
C GLY A 38 5.36 -17.59 8.39
N THR A 39 4.82 -18.64 7.74
CA THR A 39 4.61 -18.63 6.30
C THR A 39 3.29 -17.92 5.99
N LEU A 40 3.33 -16.94 5.10
CA LEU A 40 2.14 -16.24 4.62
C LEU A 40 1.16 -17.23 3.96
N THR A 41 -0.04 -17.35 4.51
CA THR A 41 -1.08 -18.25 4.00
C THR A 41 -2.22 -17.52 3.30
N SER A 42 -2.46 -16.26 3.64
CA SER A 42 -3.45 -15.40 2.99
C SER A 42 -3.03 -13.96 3.01
N LEU A 43 -3.38 -13.23 1.94
CA LEU A 43 -3.20 -11.78 1.83
C LEU A 43 -4.42 -11.20 1.14
N THR A 44 -5.13 -10.30 1.81
CA THR A 44 -6.37 -9.71 1.29
C THR A 44 -6.37 -8.20 1.48
N ALA A 45 -7.02 -7.48 0.58
CA ALA A 45 -7.25 -6.05 0.76
C ALA A 45 -8.14 -5.81 1.98
N VAL A 46 -7.83 -4.77 2.76
CA VAL A 46 -8.68 -4.35 3.87
C VAL A 46 -9.87 -3.59 3.35
N GLY A 47 -11.03 -4.21 3.45
CA GLY A 47 -12.21 -3.63 2.85
C GLY A 47 -13.54 -4.22 3.29
N ASP A 48 -13.57 -4.95 4.40
CA ASP A 48 -14.82 -5.42 4.98
C ASP A 48 -15.16 -4.59 6.23
N PRO A 49 -16.07 -3.61 6.11
CA PRO A 49 -16.45 -2.75 7.24
C PRO A 49 -17.17 -3.51 8.36
N ILE A 50 -17.66 -4.72 8.07
CA ILE A 50 -18.39 -5.53 9.06
C ILE A 50 -17.40 -6.18 10.03
N TYR A 51 -16.22 -6.58 9.52
CA TYR A 51 -15.23 -7.31 10.33
C TYR A 51 -14.14 -6.41 10.93
N THR A 52 -13.71 -5.38 10.20
CA THR A 52 -12.56 -4.56 10.63
C THR A 52 -12.95 -3.15 11.06
N GLY A 53 -14.14 -2.69 10.71
CA GLY A 53 -14.59 -1.32 11.04
C GLY A 53 -13.85 -0.23 10.25
N PHE A 54 -12.88 -0.57 9.37
CA PHE A 54 -12.23 0.39 8.49
C PHE A 54 -11.95 -0.19 7.09
N LEU A 55 -11.67 0.71 6.15
CA LEU A 55 -11.38 0.41 4.76
C LEU A 55 -10.06 1.03 4.34
N SER A 56 -9.27 0.32 3.53
CA SER A 56 -8.11 0.94 2.87
C SER A 56 -8.61 1.90 1.80
N GLY A 57 -8.28 3.16 1.93
CA GLY A 57 -8.62 4.18 0.94
C GLY A 57 -7.81 4.02 -0.36
N GLY A 58 -8.37 4.52 -1.46
CA GLY A 58 -7.70 4.49 -2.75
C GLY A 58 -8.52 5.17 -3.83
N GLY A 59 -8.06 5.11 -5.07
CA GLY A 59 -8.76 5.66 -6.22
C GLY A 59 -7.92 6.59 -7.07
N VAL A 60 -8.58 7.43 -7.86
CA VAL A 60 -7.95 8.34 -8.83
C VAL A 60 -8.09 9.77 -8.33
N SER A 61 -6.98 10.48 -8.27
CA SER A 61 -6.96 11.89 -7.88
C SER A 61 -7.67 12.76 -8.93
N THR A 62 -8.51 13.67 -8.46
CA THR A 62 -9.12 14.73 -9.28
C THR A 62 -8.27 16.01 -9.28
N LEU A 63 -7.25 16.08 -8.43
CA LEU A 63 -6.41 17.27 -8.25
C LEU A 63 -5.07 17.14 -8.98
N TYR A 64 -4.49 15.94 -9.02
CA TYR A 64 -3.16 15.70 -9.56
C TYR A 64 -3.23 14.82 -10.80
N ALA A 65 -2.54 15.23 -11.85
CA ALA A 65 -2.41 14.46 -13.08
C ALA A 65 -1.64 13.14 -12.85
N LEU A 66 -1.85 12.18 -13.74
CA LEU A 66 -1.13 10.91 -13.76
C LEU A 66 0.37 11.16 -13.85
N PRO A 67 1.17 10.74 -12.85
CA PRO A 67 2.61 10.95 -12.87
C PRO A 67 3.27 9.97 -13.85
N ALA A 68 4.43 10.37 -14.39
CA ALA A 68 5.16 9.60 -15.38
C ALA A 68 5.52 8.18 -14.90
N TYR A 69 5.78 7.98 -13.60
CA TYR A 69 6.12 6.68 -13.05
C TYR A 69 4.93 5.70 -13.02
N GLN A 70 3.68 6.17 -13.12
CA GLN A 70 2.49 5.31 -13.27
C GLN A 70 2.11 5.08 -14.74
N ALA A 71 2.69 5.84 -15.66
CA ALA A 71 2.37 5.71 -17.08
C ALA A 71 2.81 4.33 -17.59
N GLY A 72 1.89 3.61 -18.24
CA GLY A 72 2.15 2.27 -18.79
C GLY A 72 2.03 1.12 -17.77
N ILE A 73 1.73 1.39 -16.52
CA ILE A 73 1.37 0.36 -15.54
C ILE A 73 -0.03 -0.16 -15.87
N GLY A 74 -0.18 -1.47 -15.96
CA GLY A 74 -1.48 -2.12 -16.21
C GLY A 74 -2.48 -1.79 -15.09
N ASN A 75 -3.76 -1.64 -15.43
CA ASN A 75 -4.87 -1.31 -14.53
C ASN A 75 -4.79 0.08 -13.87
N VAL A 76 -3.83 0.91 -14.20
CA VAL A 76 -3.89 2.34 -13.89
C VAL A 76 -4.98 2.95 -14.77
N ILE A 77 -5.94 3.65 -14.17
CA ILE A 77 -7.14 4.17 -14.83
C ILE A 77 -7.19 5.68 -14.82
N GLY A 78 -7.91 6.25 -15.79
CA GLY A 78 -8.11 7.69 -15.89
C GLY A 78 -6.83 8.48 -16.20
N SER A 79 -6.90 9.79 -15.98
CA SER A 79 -5.79 10.73 -16.24
C SER A 79 -5.21 11.34 -14.96
N GLY A 80 -5.71 10.94 -13.79
CA GLY A 80 -5.23 11.38 -12.49
C GLY A 80 -4.26 10.39 -11.85
N ARG A 81 -3.55 10.87 -10.83
CA ARG A 81 -2.73 10.06 -9.95
C ARG A 81 -3.57 8.93 -9.33
N ASN A 82 -3.17 7.68 -9.48
CA ASN A 82 -3.80 6.52 -8.87
C ASN A 82 -3.14 6.19 -7.52
N SER A 83 -3.94 5.79 -6.53
CA SER A 83 -3.51 5.41 -5.16
C SER A 83 -4.23 4.14 -4.72
N PRO A 84 -3.61 3.36 -3.82
CA PRO A 84 -2.26 3.52 -3.25
C PRO A 84 -1.16 3.12 -4.23
N ASP A 85 0.13 3.33 -3.85
CA ASP A 85 1.28 2.81 -4.62
C ASP A 85 1.57 1.35 -4.25
N ILE A 86 1.55 1.08 -2.95
CA ILE A 86 1.82 -0.21 -2.31
C ILE A 86 0.90 -0.40 -1.12
N SER A 87 0.89 -1.61 -0.54
CA SER A 87 0.16 -1.91 0.69
C SER A 87 1.00 -2.74 1.66
N LEU A 88 0.79 -2.53 2.96
CA LEU A 88 1.40 -3.29 4.04
C LEU A 88 0.34 -3.69 5.07
N PRO A 89 0.66 -4.59 6.03
CA PRO A 89 -0.26 -4.98 7.09
C PRO A 89 -0.90 -3.78 7.80
N GLY A 90 -2.21 -3.83 7.95
CA GLY A 90 -2.99 -2.76 8.58
C GLY A 90 -4.17 -3.28 9.42
N VAL A 91 -4.25 -4.59 9.66
CA VAL A 91 -5.26 -5.23 10.53
C VAL A 91 -4.55 -6.15 11.49
N ASP A 92 -5.03 -6.18 12.73
CA ASP A 92 -4.49 -7.00 13.83
C ASP A 92 -2.97 -6.80 14.02
N VAL A 93 -2.50 -5.58 13.83
CA VAL A 93 -1.08 -5.24 14.00
C VAL A 93 -0.75 -5.16 15.47
N ALA A 94 0.07 -6.09 15.95
CA ALA A 94 0.52 -6.09 17.34
C ALA A 94 1.50 -4.95 17.59
N ILE A 95 1.16 -4.04 18.48
CA ILE A 95 2.01 -2.91 18.88
C ILE A 95 2.30 -2.96 20.38
N TYR A 96 3.51 -2.56 20.77
CA TYR A 96 3.87 -2.44 22.18
C TYR A 96 3.63 -1.01 22.65
N LEU A 97 2.66 -0.84 23.54
CA LEU A 97 2.23 0.47 24.05
C LEU A 97 1.99 0.41 25.55
N GLY A 98 2.52 1.36 26.29
CA GLY A 98 2.27 1.50 27.73
C GLY A 98 2.72 0.32 28.59
N GLY A 99 3.70 -0.47 28.13
CA GLY A 99 4.21 -1.63 28.85
C GLY A 99 3.49 -2.96 28.53
N GLY A 100 2.61 -2.97 27.54
CA GLY A 100 1.88 -4.15 27.07
C GLY A 100 1.73 -4.21 25.55
N THR A 101 1.32 -5.36 25.03
CA THR A 101 0.97 -5.53 23.63
C THR A 101 -0.52 -5.28 23.45
N VAL A 102 -0.88 -4.51 22.42
CA VAL A 102 -2.25 -4.27 21.98
C VAL A 102 -2.34 -4.49 20.49
N ASP A 103 -3.46 -4.99 20.00
CA ASP A 103 -3.73 -5.11 18.59
C ASP A 103 -4.38 -3.81 18.08
N ALA A 104 -4.00 -3.40 16.89
CA ALA A 104 -4.46 -2.16 16.30
C ALA A 104 -4.71 -2.28 14.80
N ASP A 105 -5.76 -1.59 14.33
CA ASP A 105 -6.14 -1.52 12.93
C ASP A 105 -5.84 -0.13 12.36
N GLY A 106 -5.55 -0.08 11.07
CA GLY A 106 -5.37 1.16 10.31
C GLY A 106 -4.14 1.18 9.41
N THR A 107 -4.25 1.85 8.27
CA THR A 107 -3.11 2.18 7.41
C THR A 107 -2.09 3.08 8.11
N SER A 108 -2.44 3.61 9.28
CA SER A 108 -1.52 4.31 10.20
C SER A 108 -0.37 3.43 10.68
N TRP A 109 -0.51 2.11 10.61
CA TRP A 109 0.54 1.13 10.89
C TRP A 109 1.29 0.71 9.63
N SER A 110 0.58 0.59 8.50
CA SER A 110 1.18 0.29 7.20
C SER A 110 2.23 1.32 6.78
N SER A 111 1.93 2.61 6.95
CA SER A 111 2.82 3.70 6.55
C SER A 111 4.15 3.70 7.31
N PRO A 112 4.21 3.66 8.65
CA PRO A 112 5.49 3.61 9.38
C PRO A 112 6.23 2.28 9.16
N ALA A 113 5.55 1.17 8.92
CA ALA A 113 6.20 -0.08 8.53
C ALA A 113 6.95 0.07 7.21
N PHE A 114 6.38 0.77 6.24
CA PHE A 114 7.09 1.08 4.99
C PHE A 114 8.30 2.00 5.22
N VAL A 115 8.17 3.01 6.07
CA VAL A 115 9.30 3.87 6.43
C VAL A 115 10.44 3.07 7.08
N ALA A 116 10.11 2.11 7.94
CA ALA A 116 11.12 1.21 8.54
C ALA A 116 11.82 0.36 7.46
N LEU A 117 11.07 -0.20 6.51
CA LEU A 117 11.65 -0.94 5.38
C LEU A 117 12.57 -0.06 4.52
N LEU A 118 12.21 1.20 4.28
CA LEU A 118 13.09 2.15 3.58
C LEU A 118 14.35 2.48 4.38
N ALA A 119 14.27 2.56 5.71
CA ALA A 119 15.43 2.78 6.56
C ALA A 119 16.40 1.60 6.50
N GLU A 120 15.89 0.36 6.53
CA GLU A 120 16.69 -0.85 6.35
C GLU A 120 17.31 -0.91 4.95
N ALA A 121 16.55 -0.58 3.90
CA ALA A 121 17.08 -0.48 2.55
C ALA A 121 18.19 0.58 2.44
N SER A 122 18.01 1.75 3.05
CA SER A 122 19.04 2.80 3.11
C SER A 122 20.32 2.30 3.76
N GLN A 123 20.20 1.56 4.86
CA GLN A 123 21.36 0.95 5.53
C GLN A 123 22.05 -0.09 4.64
N LEU A 124 21.27 -0.94 3.97
CA LEU A 124 21.77 -1.96 3.06
C LEU A 124 22.58 -1.36 1.90
N HIS A 125 22.09 -0.27 1.31
CA HIS A 125 22.76 0.44 0.22
C HIS A 125 23.81 1.45 0.69
N GLN A 126 24.04 1.61 1.99
CA GLN A 126 24.91 2.63 2.57
C GLN A 126 24.53 4.05 2.10
N ALA A 127 23.24 4.27 1.85
CA ALA A 127 22.72 5.53 1.38
C ALA A 127 22.25 6.43 2.54
N THR A 128 22.26 7.74 2.33
CA THR A 128 21.74 8.70 3.32
C THR A 128 20.22 8.88 3.21
N GLY A 129 19.57 8.12 2.34
CA GLY A 129 18.14 8.12 2.03
C GLY A 129 17.90 8.02 0.53
N PHE A 130 16.67 7.68 0.15
CA PHE A 130 16.27 7.54 -1.26
C PHE A 130 15.63 8.80 -1.84
N GLY A 131 15.40 9.84 -1.04
CA GLY A 131 14.69 11.03 -1.46
C GLY A 131 13.27 10.69 -1.94
N TYR A 132 12.94 11.12 -3.14
CA TYR A 132 11.66 10.86 -3.79
C TYR A 132 11.62 9.42 -4.35
N VAL A 133 10.98 8.51 -3.60
CA VAL A 133 11.10 7.07 -3.83
C VAL A 133 10.05 6.47 -4.77
N ASN A 134 8.96 7.19 -5.10
CA ASN A 134 7.88 6.64 -5.94
C ASN A 134 8.39 6.10 -7.27
N ALA A 135 9.21 6.87 -7.98
CA ALA A 135 9.77 6.43 -9.26
C ALA A 135 10.60 5.15 -9.13
N ALA A 136 11.36 5.01 -8.04
CA ALA A 136 12.15 3.80 -7.78
C ALA A 136 11.25 2.59 -7.48
N ILE A 137 10.18 2.75 -6.70
CA ILE A 137 9.19 1.68 -6.43
C ILE A 137 8.63 1.14 -7.76
N TYR A 138 8.15 2.02 -8.63
CA TYR A 138 7.56 1.62 -9.92
C TYR A 138 8.60 1.06 -10.90
N SER A 139 9.82 1.57 -10.89
CA SER A 139 10.95 1.01 -11.66
C SER A 139 11.33 -0.39 -11.20
N THR A 140 11.37 -0.62 -9.88
CA THR A 140 11.60 -1.94 -9.29
C THR A 140 10.49 -2.91 -9.70
N PHE A 141 9.24 -2.47 -9.67
CA PHE A 141 8.12 -3.29 -10.14
C PHE A 141 8.23 -3.60 -11.64
N ALA A 142 8.53 -2.63 -12.47
CA ALA A 142 8.70 -2.84 -13.91
C ALA A 142 9.82 -3.83 -14.24
N SER A 143 10.88 -3.85 -13.42
CA SER A 143 12.05 -4.71 -13.63
C SER A 143 11.89 -6.11 -13.07
N LEU A 144 11.31 -6.26 -11.89
CA LEU A 144 11.28 -7.50 -11.12
C LEU A 144 9.86 -8.06 -10.93
N GLY A 145 8.82 -7.26 -11.14
CA GLY A 145 7.44 -7.66 -10.94
C GLY A 145 7.23 -8.30 -9.57
N TYR A 146 6.54 -9.40 -9.57
CA TYR A 146 6.21 -10.15 -8.35
C TYR A 146 7.37 -10.99 -7.77
N SER A 147 8.58 -10.87 -8.28
CA SER A 147 9.78 -11.32 -7.56
C SER A 147 10.09 -10.41 -6.36
N ALA A 148 9.81 -9.11 -6.47
CA ALA A 148 10.02 -8.12 -5.40
C ALA A 148 8.75 -7.73 -4.64
N PHE A 149 7.57 -8.10 -5.15
CA PHE A 149 6.28 -7.80 -4.54
C PHE A 149 5.41 -9.05 -4.43
N THR A 150 4.40 -9.02 -3.56
CA THR A 150 3.32 -10.00 -3.52
C THR A 150 2.05 -9.31 -3.99
N ASP A 151 1.43 -9.85 -5.04
CA ASP A 151 0.16 -9.36 -5.56
C ASP A 151 -0.98 -9.63 -4.58
N VAL A 152 -1.91 -8.70 -4.47
CA VAL A 152 -3.10 -8.84 -3.63
C VAL A 152 -4.32 -8.86 -4.54
N THR A 153 -4.92 -10.02 -4.71
CA THR A 153 -5.97 -10.24 -5.70
C THR A 153 -7.33 -10.57 -5.10
N VAL A 154 -7.45 -10.47 -3.77
CA VAL A 154 -8.67 -10.82 -3.03
C VAL A 154 -9.09 -9.64 -2.16
N GLY A 155 -10.39 -9.38 -2.12
CA GLY A 155 -10.99 -8.30 -1.33
C GLY A 155 -11.24 -7.03 -2.15
N GLY A 156 -11.47 -5.93 -1.45
CA GLY A 156 -11.78 -4.63 -2.05
C GLY A 156 -12.12 -3.64 -0.95
N ASN A 157 -12.39 -2.39 -1.31
CA ASN A 157 -12.78 -1.33 -0.37
C ASN A 157 -14.20 -0.78 -0.62
N GLY A 158 -15.04 -1.56 -1.28
CA GLY A 158 -16.40 -1.16 -1.61
C GLY A 158 -16.50 -0.35 -2.91
N ALA A 159 -15.52 0.49 -3.23
CA ALA A 159 -15.47 1.24 -4.48
C ALA A 159 -14.61 0.55 -5.55
N TYR A 160 -13.54 -0.11 -5.13
CA TYR A 160 -12.60 -0.82 -5.99
C TYR A 160 -12.38 -2.24 -5.49
N ALA A 161 -12.15 -3.18 -6.41
CA ALA A 161 -11.76 -4.55 -6.10
C ALA A 161 -10.23 -4.70 -6.21
N ALA A 162 -9.67 -5.59 -5.40
CA ALA A 162 -8.32 -6.08 -5.59
C ALA A 162 -8.28 -6.97 -6.85
N LEU A 163 -7.34 -6.73 -7.74
CA LEU A 163 -7.22 -7.35 -9.06
C LEU A 163 -5.80 -7.85 -9.29
N PRO A 164 -5.60 -8.84 -10.19
CA PRO A 164 -4.25 -9.16 -10.63
C PRO A 164 -3.55 -7.94 -11.26
N GLY A 165 -2.37 -7.62 -10.77
CA GLY A 165 -1.64 -6.43 -11.16
C GLY A 165 -1.89 -5.24 -10.25
N TYR A 166 -1.64 -4.04 -10.75
CA TYR A 166 -1.96 -2.82 -10.01
C TYR A 166 -3.48 -2.68 -9.84
N ASP A 167 -3.93 -2.22 -8.69
CA ASP A 167 -5.32 -1.81 -8.45
C ASP A 167 -5.41 -0.62 -7.47
N GLN A 168 -6.59 0.01 -7.41
CA GLN A 168 -6.84 1.21 -6.61
C GLN A 168 -7.17 0.90 -5.14
N VAL A 169 -6.91 -0.31 -4.66
CA VAL A 169 -7.08 -0.73 -3.26
C VAL A 169 -5.74 -1.06 -2.62
N THR A 170 -4.86 -1.77 -3.34
CA THR A 170 -3.60 -2.29 -2.83
C THR A 170 -2.37 -1.83 -3.60
N GLY A 171 -2.56 -1.06 -4.67
CA GLY A 171 -1.47 -0.58 -5.52
C GLY A 171 -0.78 -1.72 -6.26
N ILE A 172 0.54 -1.72 -6.27
CA ILE A 172 1.37 -2.80 -6.82
C ILE A 172 1.28 -4.09 -5.96
N GLY A 173 0.77 -3.97 -4.72
CA GLY A 173 0.77 -5.03 -3.73
C GLY A 173 1.77 -4.80 -2.60
N THR A 174 2.16 -5.86 -1.90
CA THR A 174 3.02 -5.80 -0.71
C THR A 174 4.48 -6.05 -1.06
N PRO A 175 5.42 -5.17 -0.69
CA PRO A 175 6.86 -5.39 -0.88
C PRO A 175 7.36 -6.66 -0.16
N LYS A 176 8.17 -7.46 -0.84
CA LYS A 176 8.83 -8.65 -0.26
C LYS A 176 10.14 -8.26 0.43
N GLY A 177 10.06 -7.62 1.57
CA GLY A 177 11.15 -7.28 2.47
C GLY A 177 12.54 -7.17 1.82
N TYR A 178 13.37 -8.20 1.99
CA TYR A 178 14.74 -8.20 1.49
C TYR A 178 14.84 -8.08 -0.05
N ALA A 179 13.98 -8.77 -0.80
CA ALA A 179 14.01 -8.72 -2.27
C ALA A 179 13.70 -7.31 -2.80
N PHE A 180 12.74 -6.63 -2.18
CA PHE A 180 12.44 -5.23 -2.50
C PHE A 180 13.56 -4.30 -2.05
N ALA A 181 14.03 -4.44 -0.80
CA ALA A 181 15.06 -3.57 -0.23
C ALA A 181 16.39 -3.63 -1.00
N THR A 182 16.76 -4.80 -1.54
CA THR A 182 17.99 -4.95 -2.36
C THR A 182 17.86 -4.43 -3.77
N ALA A 183 16.64 -4.25 -4.28
CA ALA A 183 16.38 -3.82 -5.64
C ALA A 183 16.05 -2.31 -5.76
N LEU A 184 15.78 -1.65 -4.63
CA LEU A 184 15.46 -0.24 -4.57
C LEU A 184 16.70 0.64 -4.76
#